data_297342ff37e518beb9e6559bf58d52e1
#
_entry.id   297342ff37e518beb9e6559bf58d52e1
#
_cell.length_a   1.000
_cell.length_b   1.000
_cell.length_c   1.000
_cell.angle_alpha   90.00
_cell.angle_beta   90.00
_cell.angle_gamma   90.00
#
_symmetry.space_group_name_H-M   'P 1'
#
loop_
_entity.id
_entity.type
_entity.pdbx_description
1 polymer ?
#
loop_
_entity_poly.entity_id
_entity_poly.type
_entity_poly.pdbx_seq_one_letter_code
_entity_poly.pdbx_strand_id
1 'polypeptide(L)'
;WDHWICDDGDRYHLFFLRASRALHDPERRHFRASMGHAVSSDARTWQLLPDALVHSDGPAFDDKAIWTGSTIVKPDGAMRVFYTGISRAEDGLVQRIGWADSTDGVTFERTCDVPLEADSRWYERRETDVSGAEHWRDPFVFRHDGRWHMLITARAKGAEHYGAGVIGHAVSDDLDHW
;
A
#
# COMPACT_ATOMS: atom_id res chain seq x y z
N TRP A 1 3.57 -8.65 10.03
CA TRP A 1 2.90 -7.78 10.99
C TRP A 1 1.60 -7.22 10.42
N ASP A 2 1.55 -6.12 9.70
CA ASP A 2 0.29 -5.63 9.13
C ASP A 2 -0.26 -6.63 8.12
N HIS A 3 -1.59 -6.76 8.05
CA HIS A 3 -2.26 -7.66 7.13
C HIS A 3 -3.65 -7.15 6.78
N TRP A 4 -4.18 -7.63 5.65
CA TRP A 4 -5.54 -7.38 5.21
C TRP A 4 -6.08 -8.57 4.43
N ILE A 5 -7.39 -8.67 4.33
CA ILE A 5 -8.09 -9.76 3.67
C ILE A 5 -8.93 -9.19 2.52
N CYS A 6 -8.93 -9.93 1.40
CA CYS A 6 -9.84 -9.71 0.29
C CYS A 6 -10.60 -11.02 0.03
N ASP A 7 -11.92 -10.92 -0.14
CA ASP A 7 -12.79 -12.03 -0.55
C ASP A 7 -13.05 -11.89 -2.05
N ASP A 8 -12.70 -12.92 -2.85
CA ASP A 8 -12.93 -12.94 -4.29
C ASP A 8 -14.25 -13.64 -4.68
N GLY A 9 -14.99 -14.11 -3.68
CA GLY A 9 -16.24 -14.85 -3.82
C GLY A 9 -16.06 -16.38 -3.77
N ASP A 10 -14.85 -16.88 -4.05
CA ASP A 10 -14.50 -18.31 -3.96
C ASP A 10 -13.57 -18.57 -2.78
N ARG A 11 -12.66 -17.66 -2.51
CA ARG A 11 -11.62 -17.78 -1.49
C ARG A 11 -11.35 -16.45 -0.80
N TYR A 12 -10.82 -16.55 0.41
CA TYR A 12 -10.22 -15.44 1.14
C TYR A 12 -8.74 -15.35 0.78
N HIS A 13 -8.28 -14.17 0.40
CA HIS A 13 -6.88 -13.83 0.16
C HIS A 13 -6.37 -13.01 1.34
N LEU A 14 -5.33 -13.50 2.02
CA LEU A 14 -4.62 -12.79 3.08
C LEU A 14 -3.31 -12.24 2.54
N PHE A 15 -3.20 -10.93 2.53
CA PHE A 15 -1.95 -10.22 2.25
C PHE A 15 -1.34 -9.76 3.57
N PHE A 16 -0.03 -9.83 3.69
CA PHE A 16 0.65 -9.47 4.92
C PHE A 16 2.07 -8.99 4.68
N LEU A 17 2.54 -8.05 5.49
CA LEU A 17 3.92 -7.63 5.43
C LEU A 17 4.83 -8.69 6.07
N ARG A 18 5.92 -8.98 5.39
CA ARG A 18 6.94 -9.92 5.87
C ARG A 18 8.35 -9.40 5.59
N ALA A 19 9.31 -9.84 6.39
CA ALA A 19 10.73 -9.61 6.19
C ALA A 19 11.52 -10.81 6.69
N SER A 20 12.74 -11.01 6.16
CA SER A 20 13.59 -12.12 6.57
C SER A 20 14.04 -12.00 8.02
N ARG A 21 13.94 -13.09 8.79
CA ARG A 21 14.52 -13.17 10.14
C ARG A 21 16.05 -13.06 10.16
N ALA A 22 16.71 -13.31 9.01
CA ALA A 22 18.16 -13.14 8.86
C ALA A 22 18.61 -11.66 8.91
N LEU A 23 17.70 -10.71 9.02
CA LEU A 23 18.04 -9.31 9.32
C LEU A 23 18.61 -9.12 10.73
N HIS A 24 18.30 -10.02 11.66
CA HIS A 24 18.72 -10.03 13.08
C HIS A 24 18.38 -8.76 13.89
N ASP A 25 17.75 -7.78 13.26
CA ASP A 25 17.28 -6.53 13.85
C ASP A 25 15.82 -6.28 13.42
N PRO A 26 14.86 -6.34 14.35
CA PRO A 26 13.45 -6.16 14.03
C PRO A 26 13.13 -4.82 13.37
N GLU A 27 13.85 -3.75 13.70
CA GLU A 27 13.59 -2.41 13.14
C GLU A 27 13.94 -2.31 11.65
N ARG A 28 14.89 -3.13 11.18
CA ARG A 28 15.25 -3.19 9.75
C ARG A 28 14.14 -3.74 8.87
N ARG A 29 13.11 -4.39 9.44
CA ARG A 29 11.97 -4.91 8.70
C ARG A 29 11.27 -3.83 7.88
N HIS A 30 11.17 -2.61 8.41
CA HIS A 30 10.52 -1.49 7.73
C HIS A 30 11.15 -1.15 6.36
N PHE A 31 12.45 -1.38 6.21
CA PHE A 31 13.19 -1.10 4.99
C PHE A 31 13.51 -2.37 4.17
N ARG A 32 12.86 -3.48 4.48
CA ARG A 32 13.04 -4.79 3.82
C ARG A 32 11.74 -5.56 3.70
N ALA A 33 10.63 -4.86 3.88
CA ALA A 33 9.32 -5.47 3.80
C ALA A 33 8.95 -5.82 2.36
N SER A 34 8.36 -6.98 2.19
CA SER A 34 7.65 -7.46 1.02
C SER A 34 6.22 -7.84 1.39
N MET A 35 5.38 -8.07 0.39
CA MET A 35 4.00 -8.46 0.57
C MET A 35 3.85 -9.97 0.38
N GLY A 36 3.75 -10.69 1.49
CA GLY A 36 3.40 -12.12 1.49
C GLY A 36 1.93 -12.33 1.15
N HIS A 37 1.60 -13.54 0.68
CA HIS A 37 0.26 -13.91 0.26
C HIS A 37 -0.11 -15.31 0.73
N ALA A 38 -1.36 -15.49 1.14
CA ALA A 38 -1.94 -16.79 1.46
C ALA A 38 -3.43 -16.81 1.06
N VAL A 39 -3.96 -18.00 0.85
CA VAL A 39 -5.38 -18.23 0.52
C VAL A 39 -6.04 -19.21 1.47
N SER A 40 -7.35 -19.07 1.65
CA SER A 40 -8.17 -19.95 2.47
C SER A 40 -9.60 -20.04 1.95
N SER A 41 -10.25 -21.19 2.10
CA SER A 41 -11.68 -21.36 1.85
C SER A 41 -12.54 -21.14 3.11
N ASP A 42 -11.94 -21.07 4.30
CA ASP A 42 -12.64 -21.04 5.59
C ASP A 42 -12.16 -19.93 6.55
N ALA A 43 -11.20 -19.10 6.10
CA ALA A 43 -10.52 -18.06 6.88
C ALA A 43 -9.83 -18.58 8.18
N ARG A 44 -9.60 -19.89 8.28
CA ARG A 44 -8.95 -20.55 9.43
C ARG A 44 -7.69 -21.30 9.02
N THR A 45 -7.79 -22.05 7.92
CA THR A 45 -6.67 -22.84 7.38
C THR A 45 -6.12 -22.11 6.16
N TRP A 46 -4.86 -21.71 6.22
CA TRP A 46 -4.23 -20.88 5.20
C TRP A 46 -3.16 -21.64 4.44
N GLN A 47 -3.22 -21.57 3.12
CA GLN A 47 -2.19 -22.05 2.22
C GLN A 47 -1.33 -20.86 1.77
N LEU A 48 -0.03 -20.92 2.04
CA LEU A 48 0.92 -19.90 1.55
C LEU A 48 1.06 -20.01 0.03
N LEU A 49 1.05 -18.87 -0.62
CA LEU A 49 1.37 -18.67 -2.02
C LEU A 49 2.73 -17.97 -2.16
N PRO A 50 3.29 -17.81 -3.37
CA PRO A 50 4.38 -16.88 -3.62
C PRO A 50 4.05 -15.47 -3.10
N ASP A 51 5.07 -14.68 -2.76
CA ASP A 51 4.86 -13.29 -2.38
C ASP A 51 4.15 -12.55 -3.51
N ALA A 52 3.11 -11.76 -3.16
CA ALA A 52 2.37 -10.97 -4.14
C ALA A 52 3.24 -9.87 -4.75
N LEU A 53 4.04 -9.21 -3.93
CA LEU A 53 4.97 -8.17 -4.38
C LEU A 53 6.25 -8.17 -3.53
N VAL A 54 7.37 -7.96 -4.19
CA VAL A 54 8.64 -7.56 -3.60
C VAL A 54 8.99 -6.16 -4.08
N HIS A 55 9.95 -5.48 -3.45
CA HIS A 55 10.43 -4.17 -3.92
C HIS A 55 10.94 -4.25 -5.37
N SER A 56 10.85 -3.15 -6.12
CA SER A 56 11.39 -3.05 -7.48
C SER A 56 12.93 -3.13 -7.48
N ASP A 57 13.50 -3.66 -8.56
CA ASP A 57 14.98 -3.80 -8.70
C ASP A 57 15.68 -2.51 -9.15
N GLY A 58 14.99 -1.72 -9.97
CA GLY A 58 15.50 -0.47 -10.55
C GLY A 58 15.03 0.76 -9.80
N PRO A 59 15.49 1.95 -10.18
CA PRO A 59 14.99 3.19 -9.59
C PRO A 59 13.47 3.29 -9.76
N ALA A 60 12.74 3.23 -8.63
CA ALA A 60 11.29 3.28 -8.58
C ALA A 60 10.82 3.82 -7.23
N PHE A 61 9.57 4.24 -7.14
CA PHE A 61 9.01 4.76 -5.88
C PHE A 61 8.96 3.70 -4.76
N ASP A 62 9.07 2.42 -5.11
CA ASP A 62 8.96 1.26 -4.21
C ASP A 62 10.21 0.34 -4.25
N ASP A 63 11.36 0.86 -4.68
CA ASP A 63 12.59 0.07 -4.84
C ASP A 63 13.31 -0.22 -3.51
N LYS A 64 12.84 0.35 -2.38
CA LYS A 64 13.39 0.07 -1.05
C LYS A 64 12.55 -0.94 -0.27
N ALA A 65 11.23 -0.74 -0.20
CA ALA A 65 10.30 -1.65 0.47
C ALA A 65 8.83 -1.41 0.05
N ILE A 66 8.03 -2.43 0.25
CA ILE A 66 6.57 -2.43 0.12
C ILE A 66 5.97 -2.39 1.53
N TRP A 67 5.01 -1.49 1.77
CA TRP A 67 4.30 -1.37 3.03
C TRP A 67 2.80 -1.63 2.86
N THR A 68 2.05 -1.46 3.95
CA THR A 68 0.63 -1.74 4.10
C THR A 68 -0.24 -1.14 3.00
N GLY A 69 -1.32 -1.84 2.71
CA GLY A 69 -2.28 -1.47 1.69
C GLY A 69 -3.64 -2.13 1.85
N SER A 70 -4.37 -2.21 0.77
CA SER A 70 -5.64 -2.92 0.66
C SER A 70 -5.81 -3.56 -0.72
N THR A 71 -6.68 -4.54 -0.83
CA THR A 71 -6.95 -5.24 -2.09
C THR A 71 -8.46 -5.20 -2.37
N ILE A 72 -8.83 -4.97 -3.62
CA ILE A 72 -10.19 -5.05 -4.11
C ILE A 72 -10.30 -6.05 -5.26
N VAL A 73 -11.52 -6.55 -5.47
CA VAL A 73 -11.90 -7.23 -6.72
C VAL A 73 -12.57 -6.19 -7.62
N LYS A 74 -12.03 -6.02 -8.83
CA LYS A 74 -12.58 -5.11 -9.83
C LYS A 74 -13.87 -5.68 -10.45
N PRO A 75 -14.69 -4.87 -11.12
CA PRO A 75 -15.91 -5.33 -11.77
C PRO A 75 -15.68 -6.40 -12.86
N ASP A 76 -14.49 -6.47 -13.42
CA ASP A 76 -14.08 -7.49 -14.41
C ASP A 76 -13.58 -8.80 -13.77
N GLY A 77 -13.55 -8.87 -12.44
CA GLY A 77 -13.09 -10.03 -11.67
C GLY A 77 -11.59 -10.04 -11.39
N ALA A 78 -10.79 -9.15 -11.96
CA ALA A 78 -9.37 -9.03 -11.64
C ALA A 78 -9.19 -8.42 -10.24
N MET A 79 -8.12 -8.81 -9.55
CA MET A 79 -7.74 -8.22 -8.27
C MET A 79 -6.81 -7.02 -8.50
N ARG A 80 -6.98 -5.97 -7.70
CA ARG A 80 -6.02 -4.86 -7.60
C ARG A 80 -5.60 -4.68 -6.16
N VAL A 81 -4.29 -4.76 -5.90
CA VAL A 81 -3.70 -4.39 -4.62
C VAL A 81 -3.17 -2.97 -4.70
N PHE A 82 -3.60 -2.12 -3.78
CA PHE A 82 -3.01 -0.80 -3.51
C PHE A 82 -2.03 -0.95 -2.36
N TYR A 83 -0.89 -0.31 -2.45
CA TYR A 83 0.17 -0.43 -1.44
C TYR A 83 0.97 0.86 -1.31
N THR A 84 1.65 0.98 -0.19
CA THR A 84 2.61 2.06 0.04
C THR A 84 4.00 1.59 -0.41
N GLY A 85 4.66 2.40 -1.23
CA GLY A 85 6.05 2.20 -1.62
C GLY A 85 6.96 3.28 -1.03
N ILE A 86 8.20 2.90 -0.75
CA ILE A 86 9.28 3.80 -0.35
C ILE A 86 10.53 3.55 -1.19
N SER A 87 11.27 4.64 -1.52
CA SER A 87 12.41 4.57 -2.41
C SER A 87 13.76 4.67 -1.68
N ARG A 88 14.79 4.12 -2.30
CA ARG A 88 16.19 4.28 -1.86
C ARG A 88 16.68 5.70 -2.08
N ALA A 89 16.27 6.33 -3.17
CA ALA A 89 16.69 7.69 -3.52
C ALA A 89 16.30 8.72 -2.46
N GLU A 90 15.18 8.50 -1.76
CA GLU A 90 14.66 9.37 -0.72
C GLU A 90 14.87 8.79 0.69
N ASP A 91 15.72 7.80 0.79
CA ASP A 91 16.07 7.11 2.03
C ASP A 91 14.89 6.46 2.77
N GLY A 92 13.75 6.26 2.06
CA GLY A 92 12.49 5.75 2.61
C GLY A 92 11.69 6.78 3.40
N LEU A 93 12.01 8.06 3.26
CA LEU A 93 11.37 9.16 4.00
C LEU A 93 10.18 9.77 3.25
N VAL A 94 9.99 9.44 1.98
CA VAL A 94 8.82 9.82 1.18
C VAL A 94 8.00 8.57 0.88
N GLN A 95 6.70 8.66 1.14
CA GLN A 95 5.76 7.57 0.97
C GLN A 95 4.82 7.88 -0.19
N ARG A 96 4.61 6.91 -1.08
CA ARG A 96 3.71 7.03 -2.23
C ARG A 96 2.83 5.80 -2.32
N ILE A 97 1.66 5.94 -2.91
CA ILE A 97 0.73 4.85 -3.13
C ILE A 97 0.79 4.45 -4.58
N GLY A 98 1.04 3.17 -4.82
CA GLY A 98 0.92 2.54 -6.12
C GLY A 98 -0.03 1.37 -6.10
N TRP A 99 -0.16 0.68 -7.23
CA TRP A 99 -1.00 -0.51 -7.36
C TRP A 99 -0.44 -1.52 -8.35
N ALA A 100 -0.90 -2.75 -8.17
CA ALA A 100 -0.60 -3.87 -9.04
C ALA A 100 -1.87 -4.69 -9.27
N ASP A 101 -2.02 -5.24 -10.45
CA ASP A 101 -3.17 -6.04 -10.87
C ASP A 101 -2.82 -7.52 -11.02
N SER A 102 -3.83 -8.36 -10.81
CA SER A 102 -3.75 -9.80 -11.02
C SER A 102 -5.06 -10.32 -11.63
N THR A 103 -4.95 -11.17 -12.65
CA THR A 103 -6.08 -11.87 -13.26
C THR A 103 -6.26 -13.28 -12.74
N ASP A 104 -5.25 -13.84 -12.08
CA ASP A 104 -5.24 -15.20 -11.52
C ASP A 104 -5.31 -15.22 -9.98
N GLY A 105 -5.27 -14.04 -9.34
CA GLY A 105 -5.23 -13.88 -7.89
C GLY A 105 -3.93 -14.39 -7.25
N VAL A 106 -2.87 -14.63 -8.03
CA VAL A 106 -1.57 -15.16 -7.57
C VAL A 106 -0.41 -14.28 -8.01
N THR A 107 -0.36 -13.97 -9.29
CA THR A 107 0.69 -13.16 -9.90
C THR A 107 0.23 -11.72 -10.03
N PHE A 108 0.93 -10.80 -9.39
CA PHE A 108 0.61 -9.37 -9.41
C PHE A 108 1.65 -8.60 -10.24
N GLU A 109 1.16 -7.85 -11.22
CA GLU A 109 1.96 -7.00 -12.08
C GLU A 109 1.70 -5.52 -11.77
N ARG A 110 2.77 -4.72 -11.64
CA ARG A 110 2.65 -3.29 -11.43
C ARG A 110 2.02 -2.61 -12.64
N THR A 111 0.89 -1.95 -12.44
CA THR A 111 0.15 -1.21 -13.47
C THR A 111 0.04 0.28 -13.17
N CYS A 112 0.72 0.73 -12.11
CA CYS A 112 0.78 2.12 -11.70
C CYS A 112 1.91 2.85 -12.45
N ASP A 113 1.57 3.67 -13.42
CA ASP A 113 2.55 4.49 -14.15
C ASP A 113 3.05 5.67 -13.32
N VAL A 114 2.14 6.33 -12.59
CA VAL A 114 2.43 7.47 -11.74
C VAL A 114 1.85 7.24 -10.34
N PRO A 115 2.68 7.04 -9.32
CA PRO A 115 2.20 6.82 -7.96
C PRO A 115 1.48 8.05 -7.41
N LEU A 116 0.46 7.80 -6.57
CA LEU A 116 -0.29 8.86 -5.90
C LEU A 116 0.55 9.46 -4.77
N GLU A 117 0.75 10.77 -4.84
CA GLU A 117 1.47 11.57 -3.85
C GLU A 117 0.52 12.43 -3.01
N ALA A 118 1.00 12.83 -1.84
CA ALA A 118 0.29 13.80 -0.99
C ALA A 118 0.11 15.14 -1.72
N ASP A 119 -1.11 15.67 -1.72
CA ASP A 119 -1.39 16.99 -2.28
C ASP A 119 -0.92 18.08 -1.30
N SER A 120 0.12 18.82 -1.69
CA SER A 120 0.74 19.86 -0.88
C SER A 120 -0.16 21.06 -0.53
N ARG A 121 -1.36 21.12 -1.10
CA ARG A 121 -2.38 22.12 -0.71
C ARG A 121 -2.97 21.79 0.66
N TRP A 122 -3.08 20.51 1.00
CA TRP A 122 -3.80 20.01 2.17
C TRP A 122 -2.93 19.21 3.13
N TYR A 123 -1.94 18.49 2.60
CA TYR A 123 -1.14 17.54 3.37
C TYR A 123 0.31 18.00 3.50
N GLU A 124 0.95 17.57 4.57
CA GLU A 124 2.36 17.80 4.82
C GLU A 124 3.20 16.98 3.82
N ARG A 125 4.19 17.64 3.22
CA ARG A 125 5.18 17.04 2.32
C ARG A 125 6.55 17.05 2.99
N ARG A 126 7.48 16.24 2.47
CA ARG A 126 8.84 16.11 2.99
C ARG A 126 9.54 17.46 3.23
N GLU A 127 9.33 18.43 2.35
CA GLU A 127 9.96 19.74 2.43
C GLU A 127 9.40 20.62 3.57
N THR A 128 8.20 20.31 4.03
CA THR A 128 7.49 21.07 5.10
C THR A 128 7.28 20.24 6.36
N ASP A 129 7.78 19.00 6.35
CA ASP A 129 7.55 18.05 7.41
C ASP A 129 8.34 18.40 8.68
N VAL A 130 7.64 18.36 9.81
CA VAL A 130 8.23 18.54 11.15
C VAL A 130 8.47 17.20 11.86
N SER A 131 8.03 16.08 11.28
CA SER A 131 8.16 14.75 11.87
C SER A 131 9.38 13.96 11.37
N GLY A 132 10.04 14.44 10.31
CA GLY A 132 11.22 13.83 9.70
C GLY A 132 10.93 12.89 8.54
N ALA A 133 9.65 12.60 8.23
CA ALA A 133 9.24 11.76 7.10
C ALA A 133 7.86 12.18 6.57
N GLU A 134 7.65 12.11 5.26
CA GLU A 134 6.34 12.33 4.66
C GLU A 134 5.42 11.16 5.00
N HIS A 135 4.21 11.46 5.48
CA HIS A 135 3.20 10.47 5.84
C HIS A 135 2.09 10.44 4.80
N TRP A 136 2.15 9.48 3.87
CA TRP A 136 1.15 9.24 2.83
C TRP A 136 1.11 7.77 2.52
N ARG A 137 0.37 6.98 3.37
CA ARG A 137 0.46 5.53 3.40
C ARG A 137 -0.81 4.82 3.81
N ASP A 138 -0.77 3.49 3.78
CA ASP A 138 -1.80 2.58 4.25
C ASP A 138 -3.14 2.81 3.53
N PRO A 139 -3.17 2.78 2.16
CA PRO A 139 -4.38 3.05 1.42
C PRO A 139 -5.46 1.99 1.72
N PHE A 140 -6.66 2.45 2.07
CA PHE A 140 -7.84 1.61 2.22
C PHE A 140 -8.86 2.01 1.16
N VAL A 141 -9.08 1.12 0.17
CA VAL A 141 -9.93 1.39 -0.98
C VAL A 141 -11.24 0.65 -0.87
N PHE A 142 -12.36 1.36 -1.14
CA PHE A 142 -13.70 0.81 -1.13
C PHE A 142 -14.60 1.54 -2.14
N ARG A 143 -15.73 0.93 -2.47
CA ARG A 143 -16.73 1.53 -3.35
C ARG A 143 -17.89 2.08 -2.53
N HIS A 144 -18.28 3.33 -2.79
CA HIS A 144 -19.43 3.98 -2.17
C HIS A 144 -20.10 4.94 -3.17
N ASP A 145 -21.43 4.95 -3.22
CA ASP A 145 -22.23 5.80 -4.13
C ASP A 145 -21.76 5.78 -5.59
N GLY A 146 -21.37 4.59 -6.08
CA GLY A 146 -20.97 4.39 -7.46
C GLY A 146 -19.51 4.79 -7.78
N ARG A 147 -18.79 5.40 -6.85
CA ARG A 147 -17.39 5.83 -6.98
C ARG A 147 -16.46 5.01 -6.10
N TRP A 148 -15.18 5.04 -6.41
CA TRP A 148 -14.12 4.49 -5.58
C TRP A 148 -13.57 5.57 -4.65
N HIS A 149 -13.37 5.20 -3.42
CA HIS A 149 -12.82 6.04 -2.37
C HIS A 149 -11.56 5.40 -1.81
N MET A 150 -10.57 6.23 -1.48
CA MET A 150 -9.35 5.80 -0.80
C MET A 150 -9.16 6.63 0.45
N LEU A 151 -9.07 5.98 1.61
CA LEU A 151 -8.65 6.59 2.86
C LEU A 151 -7.16 6.35 3.06
N ILE A 152 -6.43 7.36 3.53
CA ILE A 152 -4.97 7.37 3.54
C ILE A 152 -4.50 7.93 4.88
N THR A 153 -3.54 7.29 5.53
CA THR A 153 -2.84 7.87 6.67
C THR A 153 -2.03 9.06 6.21
N ALA A 154 -2.33 10.25 6.73
CA ALA A 154 -1.72 11.51 6.32
C ALA A 154 -1.49 12.46 7.50
N ARG A 155 -0.80 13.58 7.25
CA ARG A 155 -0.66 14.69 8.18
C ARG A 155 -1.16 15.97 7.52
N ALA A 156 -1.90 16.78 8.28
CA ALA A 156 -2.42 18.06 7.81
C ALA A 156 -1.29 19.07 7.67
N LYS A 157 -1.30 19.81 6.56
CA LYS A 157 -0.35 20.90 6.32
C LYS A 157 -0.47 22.00 7.38
N GLY A 158 0.66 22.42 7.90
CA GLY A 158 0.75 23.57 8.84
C GLY A 158 0.19 23.28 10.22
N ALA A 159 -0.13 22.04 10.55
CA ALA A 159 -0.52 21.65 11.91
C ALA A 159 0.71 21.52 12.83
N GLU A 160 0.50 21.66 14.14
CA GLU A 160 1.55 21.42 15.12
C GLU A 160 1.97 19.93 15.10
N HIS A 161 3.21 19.66 15.54
CA HIS A 161 3.80 18.31 15.50
C HIS A 161 2.87 17.24 16.12
N TYR A 162 2.30 17.53 17.29
CA TYR A 162 1.30 16.67 17.93
C TYR A 162 -0.10 17.07 17.46
N GLY A 163 -0.91 16.09 17.04
CA GLY A 163 -2.29 16.33 16.57
C GLY A 163 -2.45 16.59 15.08
N ALA A 164 -1.37 16.58 14.30
CA ALA A 164 -1.42 16.76 12.84
C ALA A 164 -1.92 15.52 12.07
N GLY A 165 -2.05 14.36 12.71
CA GLY A 165 -2.54 13.14 12.07
C GLY A 165 -3.98 13.29 11.58
N VAL A 166 -4.21 12.98 10.30
CA VAL A 166 -5.52 13.03 9.64
C VAL A 166 -5.69 11.82 8.72
N ILE A 167 -6.93 11.61 8.29
CA ILE A 167 -7.24 10.71 7.19
C ILE A 167 -7.30 11.52 5.91
N GLY A 168 -6.36 11.27 5.00
CA GLY A 168 -6.43 11.76 3.63
C GLY A 168 -7.54 11.03 2.88
N HIS A 169 -8.17 11.71 1.91
CA HIS A 169 -9.25 11.15 1.12
C HIS A 169 -9.04 11.47 -0.35
N ALA A 170 -9.06 10.43 -1.18
CA ALA A 170 -9.05 10.53 -2.62
C ALA A 170 -10.26 9.79 -3.21
N VAL A 171 -10.69 10.20 -4.40
CA VAL A 171 -11.86 9.62 -5.09
C VAL A 171 -11.49 9.33 -6.54
N SER A 172 -12.00 8.23 -7.08
CA SER A 172 -11.79 7.82 -8.46
C SER A 172 -13.06 7.24 -9.08
N ASP A 173 -13.22 7.42 -10.38
CA ASP A 173 -14.28 6.77 -11.16
C ASP A 173 -13.78 5.48 -11.85
N ASP A 174 -12.47 5.33 -12.03
CA ASP A 174 -11.84 4.27 -12.85
C ASP A 174 -10.75 3.46 -12.15
N LEU A 175 -10.36 3.80 -10.91
CA LEU A 175 -9.25 3.23 -10.14
C LEU A 175 -7.85 3.63 -10.62
N ASP A 176 -7.72 4.34 -11.72
CA ASP A 176 -6.43 4.74 -12.29
C ASP A 176 -6.14 6.23 -12.05
N HIS A 177 -7.19 7.06 -12.01
CA HIS A 177 -7.10 8.50 -11.75
C HIS A 177 -7.76 8.85 -10.42
N TRP A 178 -6.98 9.40 -9.53
CA TRP A 178 -7.40 9.73 -8.17
C TRP A 178 -7.34 11.24 -7.89
#